data_807d8c48a507d845b07aecb1dfffb37a
#
_entry.id   807d8c48a507d845b07aecb1dfffb37a
#
_cell.length_a   1.000
_cell.length_b   1.000
_cell.length_c   1.000
_cell.angle_alpha   90.00
_cell.angle_beta   90.00
_cell.angle_gamma   90.00
#
_symmetry.space_group_name_H-M   'P 1'
#
loop_
_entity.id
_entity.type
_entity.pdbx_description
1 polymer ?
#
loop_
_entity_poly.entity_id
_entity_poly.type
_entity_poly.pdbx_seq_one_letter_code
_entity_poly.pdbx_strand_id
1 'polypeptide(L)'
;MNEKFNKGLLLTSLGSFWWGFVGVIYFEMVTFIGHIELVVHRCLWTAVMLILTTFFLKKWKTFLKTISNRNNLFYLFVSGLLIFINWAIWIYAVATNRIIDASFGYFIMPIISVLLGYIFFKEKLNQKRIFSIILVLVSILFMVFINIKALPWVGLIVALSWAFYNLVRKKINVDTDIGLLVESLYIFPFALAVFYLIASKDLNDFSLDNPGLSLFLLLAGPMTVIPLFLYVRGVELIGLGATGMIFYITPTLQFILGYFFYNEEFSLIKLVSFIIIWIAVIIYLKDLYETN
;
A
#
# COMPACT_ATOMS: atom_id res chain seq x y z
N MET A 1 -20.92 -16.63 -5.29
CA MET A 1 -20.46 -15.27 -5.62
C MET A 1 -20.24 -14.43 -4.35
N ASN A 2 -21.21 -14.38 -3.43
CA ASN A 2 -21.12 -13.63 -2.17
C ASN A 2 -19.92 -14.01 -1.28
N GLU A 3 -19.56 -15.30 -1.18
CA GLU A 3 -18.44 -15.75 -0.35
C GLU A 3 -17.09 -15.18 -0.83
N LYS A 4 -16.85 -15.21 -2.15
CA LYS A 4 -15.63 -14.66 -2.75
C LYS A 4 -15.55 -13.14 -2.53
N PHE A 5 -16.67 -12.45 -2.68
CA PHE A 5 -16.77 -11.01 -2.45
C PHE A 5 -16.52 -10.67 -0.97
N ASN A 6 -17.20 -11.37 -0.05
CA ASN A 6 -17.03 -11.16 1.39
C ASN A 6 -15.58 -11.42 1.85
N LYS A 7 -14.95 -12.46 1.30
CA LYS A 7 -13.52 -12.75 1.56
C LYS A 7 -12.62 -11.62 1.06
N GLY A 8 -12.86 -11.14 -0.14
CA GLY A 8 -12.08 -10.02 -0.72
C GLY A 8 -12.27 -8.72 0.08
N LEU A 9 -13.52 -8.41 0.48
CA LEU A 9 -13.84 -7.27 1.34
C LEU A 9 -13.08 -7.38 2.67
N LEU A 10 -13.13 -8.52 3.34
CA LEU A 10 -12.45 -8.74 4.62
C LEU A 10 -10.94 -8.57 4.49
N LEU A 11 -10.31 -9.21 3.48
CA LEU A 11 -8.87 -9.14 3.29
C LEU A 11 -8.40 -7.71 2.99
N THR A 12 -9.11 -6.99 2.11
CA THR A 12 -8.79 -5.58 1.81
C THR A 12 -8.96 -4.69 3.04
N SER A 13 -10.03 -4.90 3.81
CA SER A 13 -10.28 -4.13 5.03
C SER A 13 -9.21 -4.38 6.09
N LEU A 14 -8.81 -5.64 6.30
CA LEU A 14 -7.73 -5.98 7.22
C LEU A 14 -6.37 -5.40 6.78
N GLY A 15 -6.04 -5.46 5.49
CA GLY A 15 -4.82 -4.85 4.96
C GLY A 15 -4.80 -3.33 5.13
N SER A 16 -5.94 -2.67 4.83
CA SER A 16 -6.10 -1.22 5.00
C SER A 16 -6.07 -0.80 6.46
N PHE A 17 -6.69 -1.58 7.35
CA PHE A 17 -6.62 -1.38 8.81
C PHE A 17 -5.19 -1.52 9.31
N TRP A 18 -4.46 -2.55 8.84
CA TRP A 18 -3.07 -2.76 9.23
C TRP A 18 -2.20 -1.54 8.91
N TRP A 19 -2.28 -0.99 7.69
CA TRP A 19 -1.52 0.21 7.33
C TRP A 19 -1.99 1.47 8.06
N GLY A 20 -3.30 1.59 8.30
CA GLY A 20 -3.86 2.77 8.95
C GLY A 20 -3.65 2.81 10.46
N PHE A 21 -3.53 1.66 11.11
CA PHE A 21 -3.43 1.55 12.58
C PHE A 21 -2.09 0.94 12.99
N VAL A 22 -1.87 -0.34 12.70
CA VAL A 22 -0.68 -1.08 13.16
C VAL A 22 0.61 -0.50 12.57
N GLY A 23 0.58 -0.18 11.27
CA GLY A 23 1.71 0.42 10.56
C GLY A 23 2.09 1.79 11.12
N VAL A 24 1.12 2.63 11.45
CA VAL A 24 1.39 3.96 12.03
C VAL A 24 2.10 3.82 13.37
N ILE A 25 1.57 2.98 14.27
CA ILE A 25 2.19 2.74 15.58
C ILE A 25 3.61 2.19 15.43
N TYR A 26 3.80 1.20 14.54
CA TYR A 26 5.12 0.62 14.30
C TYR A 26 6.12 1.67 13.80
N PHE A 27 5.76 2.45 12.78
CA PHE A 27 6.65 3.46 12.23
C PHE A 27 6.99 4.56 13.24
N GLU A 28 6.05 4.95 14.08
CA GLU A 28 6.31 5.89 15.18
C GLU A 28 7.38 5.37 16.15
N MET A 29 7.32 4.08 16.48
CA MET A 29 8.30 3.46 17.39
C MET A 29 9.72 3.38 16.81
N VAL A 30 9.90 3.57 15.51
CA VAL A 30 11.20 3.50 14.81
C VAL A 30 11.56 4.80 14.08
N THR A 31 10.91 5.92 14.40
CA THR A 31 11.16 7.23 13.75
C THR A 31 12.55 7.78 13.95
N PHE A 32 13.24 7.38 15.02
CA PHE A 32 14.61 7.78 15.31
C PHE A 32 15.65 7.09 14.43
N ILE A 33 15.29 6.01 13.74
CA ILE A 33 16.17 5.29 12.81
C ILE A 33 16.26 6.07 11.50
N GLY A 34 17.43 6.07 10.88
CA GLY A 34 17.64 6.69 9.56
C GLY A 34 16.65 6.16 8.52
N HIS A 35 15.94 7.04 7.84
CA HIS A 35 14.87 6.66 6.91
C HIS A 35 15.35 5.69 5.82
N ILE A 36 16.57 5.85 5.33
CA ILE A 36 17.16 4.95 4.32
C ILE A 36 17.37 3.57 4.93
N GLU A 37 17.89 3.47 6.15
CA GLU A 37 18.10 2.20 6.84
C GLU A 37 16.78 1.46 7.06
N LEU A 38 15.74 2.17 7.51
CA LEU A 38 14.42 1.58 7.72
C LEU A 38 13.86 0.94 6.44
N VAL A 39 14.06 1.58 5.28
CA VAL A 39 13.61 1.01 4.01
C VAL A 39 14.45 -0.16 3.57
N VAL A 40 15.73 -0.08 3.78
CA VAL A 40 16.63 -1.22 3.54
C VAL A 40 16.16 -2.43 4.34
N HIS A 41 15.87 -2.27 5.63
CA HIS A 41 15.32 -3.35 6.47
C HIS A 41 13.96 -3.83 5.99
N ARG A 42 13.06 -2.93 5.55
CA ARG A 42 11.78 -3.35 4.92
C ARG A 42 12.01 -4.26 3.71
N CYS A 43 12.91 -3.87 2.81
CA CYS A 43 13.21 -4.67 1.61
C CYS A 43 13.86 -6.01 1.96
N LEU A 44 14.87 -6.02 2.83
CA LEU A 44 15.62 -7.22 3.22
C LEU A 44 14.72 -8.22 3.95
N TRP A 45 14.03 -7.78 5.00
CA TRP A 45 13.22 -8.66 5.83
C TRP A 45 11.92 -9.11 5.14
N THR A 46 11.41 -8.31 4.19
CA THR A 46 10.34 -8.75 3.27
C THR A 46 10.79 -9.95 2.44
N ALA A 47 11.95 -9.86 1.80
CA ALA A 47 12.48 -10.97 1.00
C ALA A 47 12.76 -12.21 1.85
N VAL A 48 13.43 -12.05 3.01
CA VAL A 48 13.72 -13.15 3.94
C VAL A 48 12.42 -13.82 4.41
N MET A 49 11.42 -13.06 4.85
CA MET A 49 10.13 -13.60 5.28
C MET A 49 9.45 -14.39 4.15
N LEU A 50 9.44 -13.88 2.92
CA LEU A 50 8.81 -14.54 1.79
C LEU A 50 9.57 -15.79 1.34
N ILE A 51 10.91 -15.81 1.44
CA ILE A 51 11.72 -17.02 1.24
C ILE A 51 11.34 -18.09 2.28
N LEU A 52 11.30 -17.72 3.56
CA LEU A 52 10.95 -18.63 4.65
C LEU A 52 9.52 -19.16 4.49
N THR A 53 8.53 -18.30 4.21
CA THR A 53 7.14 -18.74 3.99
C THR A 53 7.02 -19.67 2.79
N THR A 54 7.72 -19.39 1.69
CA THR A 54 7.77 -20.28 0.50
C THR A 54 8.37 -21.63 0.84
N PHE A 55 9.41 -21.65 1.68
CA PHE A 55 10.04 -22.88 2.16
C PHE A 55 9.06 -23.69 3.02
N PHE A 56 8.49 -23.11 4.06
CA PHE A 56 7.57 -23.79 4.98
C PHE A 56 6.28 -24.24 4.30
N LEU A 57 5.75 -23.45 3.37
CA LEU A 57 4.56 -23.81 2.59
C LEU A 57 4.87 -24.75 1.42
N LYS A 58 6.13 -25.17 1.24
CA LYS A 58 6.59 -26.08 0.17
C LYS A 58 6.24 -25.61 -1.24
N LYS A 59 6.23 -24.28 -1.48
CA LYS A 59 5.83 -23.68 -2.76
C LYS A 59 6.97 -23.46 -3.76
N TRP A 60 8.14 -24.05 -3.55
CA TRP A 60 9.30 -23.89 -4.45
C TRP A 60 9.01 -24.31 -5.90
N LYS A 61 8.19 -25.34 -6.11
CA LYS A 61 7.77 -25.76 -7.47
C LYS A 61 6.99 -24.64 -8.16
N THR A 62 6.07 -23.98 -7.45
CA THR A 62 5.30 -22.84 -7.98
C THR A 62 6.20 -21.65 -8.27
N PHE A 63 7.15 -21.36 -7.38
CA PHE A 63 8.15 -20.32 -7.59
C PHE A 63 8.98 -20.57 -8.85
N LEU A 64 9.57 -21.76 -9.00
CA LEU A 64 10.36 -22.13 -10.18
C LEU A 64 9.53 -22.06 -11.47
N LYS A 65 8.28 -22.53 -11.46
CA LYS A 65 7.37 -22.39 -12.59
C LYS A 65 7.08 -20.93 -12.93
N THR A 66 6.94 -20.08 -11.94
CA THR A 66 6.68 -18.63 -12.12
C THR A 66 7.87 -17.94 -12.78
N ILE A 67 9.09 -18.18 -12.28
CA ILE A 67 10.32 -17.55 -12.83
C ILE A 67 10.74 -18.13 -14.18
N SER A 68 10.30 -19.34 -14.54
CA SER A 68 10.53 -19.91 -15.87
C SER A 68 9.68 -19.26 -16.95
N ASN A 69 8.62 -18.52 -16.59
CA ASN A 69 7.78 -17.81 -17.53
C ASN A 69 8.25 -16.36 -17.71
N ARG A 70 8.79 -16.06 -18.90
CA ARG A 70 9.33 -14.72 -19.22
C ARG A 70 8.31 -13.60 -19.08
N ASN A 71 7.04 -13.84 -19.43
CA ASN A 71 6.00 -12.83 -19.28
C ASN A 71 5.73 -12.54 -17.80
N ASN A 72 5.65 -13.58 -16.96
CA ASN A 72 5.49 -13.38 -15.52
C ASN A 72 6.66 -12.60 -14.93
N LEU A 73 7.91 -12.95 -15.31
CA LEU A 73 9.10 -12.23 -14.87
C LEU A 73 9.04 -10.76 -15.25
N PHE A 74 8.68 -10.45 -16.50
CA PHE A 74 8.58 -9.06 -16.96
C PHE A 74 7.54 -8.28 -16.18
N TYR A 75 6.33 -8.81 -16.01
CA TYR A 75 5.28 -8.11 -15.25
C TYR A 75 5.63 -7.98 -13.76
N LEU A 76 6.26 -9.00 -13.17
CA LEU A 76 6.71 -8.95 -11.77
C LEU A 76 7.90 -7.99 -11.59
N PHE A 77 8.75 -7.84 -12.59
CA PHE A 77 9.77 -6.77 -12.60
C PHE A 77 9.12 -5.39 -12.62
N VAL A 78 8.14 -5.17 -13.51
CA VAL A 78 7.41 -3.90 -13.60
C VAL A 78 6.68 -3.60 -12.30
N SER A 79 5.99 -4.57 -11.70
CA SER A 79 5.30 -4.37 -10.41
C SER A 79 6.29 -4.15 -9.28
N GLY A 80 7.41 -4.88 -9.24
CA GLY A 80 8.50 -4.65 -8.28
C GLY A 80 9.08 -3.24 -8.38
N LEU A 81 9.30 -2.74 -9.60
CA LEU A 81 9.77 -1.37 -9.82
C LEU A 81 8.73 -0.32 -9.35
N LEU A 82 7.45 -0.54 -9.64
CA LEU A 82 6.38 0.37 -9.23
C LEU A 82 6.26 0.47 -7.69
N ILE A 83 6.34 -0.66 -6.98
CA ILE A 83 6.29 -0.66 -5.51
C ILE A 83 7.58 -0.05 -4.92
N PHE A 84 8.72 -0.28 -5.53
CA PHE A 84 9.98 0.36 -5.11
C PHE A 84 9.93 1.89 -5.29
N ILE A 85 9.44 2.38 -6.44
CA ILE A 85 9.23 3.82 -6.67
C ILE A 85 8.28 4.40 -5.61
N ASN A 86 7.18 3.69 -5.31
CA ASN A 86 6.24 4.11 -4.28
C ASN A 86 6.94 4.30 -2.93
N TRP A 87 7.74 3.34 -2.49
CA TRP A 87 8.47 3.41 -1.23
C TRP A 87 9.55 4.48 -1.24
N ALA A 88 10.32 4.60 -2.33
CA ALA A 88 11.39 5.61 -2.47
C ALA A 88 10.83 7.04 -2.40
N ILE A 89 9.72 7.31 -3.09
CA ILE A 89 9.05 8.62 -3.06
C ILE A 89 8.44 8.90 -1.68
N TRP A 90 7.90 7.88 -1.01
CA TRP A 90 7.42 8.04 0.37
C TRP A 90 8.55 8.47 1.32
N ILE A 91 9.73 7.83 1.22
CA ILE A 91 10.89 8.19 2.02
C ILE A 91 11.37 9.60 1.68
N TYR A 92 11.45 9.92 0.38
CA TYR A 92 11.78 11.28 -0.06
C TYR A 92 10.82 12.31 0.57
N ALA A 93 9.53 12.01 0.62
CA ALA A 93 8.54 12.88 1.23
C ALA A 93 8.79 13.09 2.73
N VAL A 94 9.11 12.03 3.46
CA VAL A 94 9.45 12.11 4.87
C VAL A 94 10.74 12.91 5.08
N ALA A 95 11.80 12.60 4.33
CA ALA A 95 13.10 13.27 4.43
C ALA A 95 13.07 14.76 4.08
N THR A 96 12.12 15.19 3.24
CA THR A 96 11.99 16.59 2.78
C THR A 96 10.80 17.32 3.40
N ASN A 97 10.18 16.79 4.48
CA ASN A 97 9.01 17.35 5.14
C ASN A 97 7.81 17.58 4.19
N ARG A 98 7.62 16.70 3.19
CA ARG A 98 6.52 16.74 2.22
C ARG A 98 5.47 15.67 2.48
N ILE A 99 5.28 15.29 3.73
CA ILE A 99 4.34 14.21 4.14
C ILE A 99 2.90 14.56 3.75
N ILE A 100 2.50 15.84 3.85
CA ILE A 100 1.17 16.29 3.42
C ILE A 100 0.96 16.05 1.93
N ASP A 101 1.97 16.33 1.09
CA ASP A 101 1.90 16.06 -0.35
C ASP A 101 1.76 14.55 -0.63
N ALA A 102 2.52 13.71 0.07
CA ALA A 102 2.45 12.26 -0.09
C ALA A 102 1.09 11.71 0.37
N SER A 103 0.56 12.22 1.48
CA SER A 103 -0.75 11.84 2.02
C SER A 103 -1.88 12.13 1.04
N PHE A 104 -1.77 13.19 0.24
CA PHE A 104 -2.72 13.50 -0.82
C PHE A 104 -2.85 12.34 -1.83
N GLY A 105 -1.75 11.61 -2.08
CA GLY A 105 -1.77 10.42 -2.94
C GLY A 105 -2.75 9.35 -2.46
N TYR A 106 -2.90 9.16 -1.16
CA TYR A 106 -3.83 8.18 -0.59
C TYR A 106 -5.30 8.54 -0.79
N PHE A 107 -5.63 9.81 -1.00
CA PHE A 107 -6.98 10.24 -1.35
C PHE A 107 -7.27 10.11 -2.83
N ILE A 108 -6.29 10.34 -3.70
CA ILE A 108 -6.46 10.24 -5.16
C ILE A 108 -6.40 8.77 -5.63
N MET A 109 -5.57 7.95 -5.02
CA MET A 109 -5.30 6.57 -5.45
C MET A 109 -6.57 5.72 -5.62
N PRO A 110 -7.59 5.76 -4.73
CA PRO A 110 -8.81 5.00 -4.92
C PRO A 110 -9.55 5.35 -6.21
N ILE A 111 -9.58 6.62 -6.57
CA ILE A 111 -10.22 7.09 -7.81
C ILE A 111 -9.47 6.56 -9.03
N ILE A 112 -8.14 6.65 -9.02
CA ILE A 112 -7.30 6.09 -10.09
C ILE A 112 -7.55 4.58 -10.19
N SER A 113 -7.64 3.86 -9.08
CA SER A 113 -7.92 2.43 -9.05
C SER A 113 -9.27 2.08 -9.69
N VAL A 114 -10.33 2.85 -9.39
CA VAL A 114 -11.64 2.68 -10.04
C VAL A 114 -11.55 2.92 -11.55
N LEU A 115 -10.86 3.99 -11.98
CA LEU A 115 -10.68 4.30 -13.40
C LEU A 115 -9.90 3.21 -14.13
N LEU A 116 -8.81 2.70 -13.53
CA LEU A 116 -8.03 1.59 -14.08
C LEU A 116 -8.86 0.30 -14.14
N GLY A 117 -9.68 0.03 -13.13
CA GLY A 117 -10.62 -1.09 -13.12
C GLY A 117 -11.61 -1.02 -14.28
N TYR A 118 -12.18 0.16 -14.52
CA TYR A 118 -13.10 0.41 -15.63
C TYR A 118 -12.41 0.24 -16.99
N ILE A 119 -11.25 0.88 -17.20
CA ILE A 119 -10.55 0.90 -18.49
C ILE A 119 -9.98 -0.47 -18.85
N PHE A 120 -9.29 -1.12 -17.93
CA PHE A 120 -8.52 -2.33 -18.22
C PHE A 120 -9.25 -3.64 -17.94
N PHE A 121 -10.14 -3.66 -16.97
CA PHE A 121 -10.88 -4.87 -16.58
C PHE A 121 -12.37 -4.78 -16.87
N LYS A 122 -12.82 -3.69 -17.49
CA LYS A 122 -14.24 -3.45 -17.85
C LYS A 122 -15.14 -3.58 -16.60
N GLU A 123 -14.65 -3.18 -15.43
CA GLU A 123 -15.45 -3.12 -14.20
C GLU A 123 -16.62 -2.16 -14.44
N LYS A 124 -17.85 -2.62 -14.22
CA LYS A 124 -19.05 -1.83 -14.56
C LYS A 124 -19.16 -0.59 -13.68
N LEU A 125 -19.33 0.56 -14.30
CA LEU A 125 -19.65 1.83 -13.65
C LEU A 125 -21.09 2.20 -14.03
N ASN A 126 -22.03 1.91 -13.15
CA ASN A 126 -23.41 2.38 -13.28
C ASN A 126 -23.57 3.77 -12.63
N GLN A 127 -24.76 4.34 -12.73
CA GLN A 127 -25.03 5.69 -12.21
C GLN A 127 -24.72 5.85 -10.71
N LYS A 128 -25.01 4.82 -9.88
CA LYS A 128 -24.75 4.87 -8.43
C LYS A 128 -23.25 4.92 -8.16
N ARG A 129 -22.42 4.13 -8.87
CA ARG A 129 -20.95 4.11 -8.72
C ARG A 129 -20.34 5.42 -9.23
N ILE A 130 -20.82 5.95 -10.37
CA ILE A 130 -20.39 7.25 -10.87
C ILE A 130 -20.72 8.36 -9.85
N PHE A 131 -21.93 8.36 -9.30
CA PHE A 131 -22.31 9.31 -8.24
C PHE A 131 -21.39 9.22 -7.02
N SER A 132 -21.07 8.00 -6.57
CA SER A 132 -20.12 7.78 -5.48
C SER A 132 -18.73 8.37 -5.78
N ILE A 133 -18.22 8.17 -7.00
CA ILE A 133 -16.92 8.73 -7.42
C ILE A 133 -16.96 10.25 -7.44
N ILE A 134 -18.05 10.85 -7.90
CA ILE A 134 -18.23 12.31 -7.91
C ILE A 134 -18.25 12.84 -6.47
N LEU A 135 -18.95 12.20 -5.54
CA LEU A 135 -18.96 12.59 -4.13
C LEU A 135 -17.54 12.58 -3.53
N VAL A 136 -16.75 11.52 -3.82
CA VAL A 136 -15.37 11.43 -3.38
C VAL A 136 -14.53 12.55 -3.99
N LEU A 137 -14.65 12.80 -5.30
CA LEU A 137 -13.93 13.89 -5.98
C LEU A 137 -14.25 15.26 -5.37
N VAL A 138 -15.51 15.54 -5.13
CA VAL A 138 -15.96 16.80 -4.48
C VAL A 138 -15.36 16.92 -3.09
N SER A 139 -15.37 15.83 -2.31
CA SER A 139 -14.78 15.82 -0.98
C SER A 139 -13.27 16.09 -0.98
N ILE A 140 -12.54 15.46 -1.92
CA ILE A 140 -11.10 15.68 -2.08
C ILE A 140 -10.82 17.11 -2.52
N LEU A 141 -11.54 17.63 -3.51
CA LEU A 141 -11.38 19.01 -3.95
C LEU A 141 -11.63 19.99 -2.82
N PHE A 142 -12.64 19.76 -1.99
CA PHE A 142 -12.92 20.57 -0.82
C PHE A 142 -11.73 20.58 0.17
N MET A 143 -11.14 19.41 0.46
CA MET A 143 -9.92 19.32 1.29
C MET A 143 -8.73 20.03 0.67
N VAL A 144 -8.54 19.88 -0.65
CA VAL A 144 -7.39 20.38 -1.40
C VAL A 144 -7.39 21.90 -1.52
N PHE A 145 -8.54 22.50 -1.89
CA PHE A 145 -8.64 23.94 -2.07
C PHE A 145 -8.26 24.75 -0.82
N ILE A 146 -8.38 24.12 0.35
CA ILE A 146 -8.07 24.79 1.62
C ILE A 146 -6.61 24.60 2.04
N ASN A 147 -5.96 23.47 1.63
CA ASN A 147 -4.66 23.06 2.18
C ASN A 147 -3.48 23.09 1.17
N ILE A 148 -3.74 23.15 -0.16
CA ILE A 148 -2.67 22.98 -1.15
C ILE A 148 -2.38 24.28 -1.89
N LYS A 149 -1.15 24.77 -1.72
CA LYS A 149 -0.66 25.98 -2.41
C LYS A 149 0.07 25.67 -3.74
N ALA A 150 0.41 24.41 -4.02
CA ALA A 150 1.15 23.98 -5.22
C ALA A 150 0.74 22.56 -5.65
N LEU A 151 1.05 22.17 -6.90
CA LEU A 151 0.77 20.82 -7.40
C LEU A 151 1.47 19.75 -6.54
N PRO A 152 0.71 18.82 -5.94
CA PRO A 152 1.28 17.78 -5.06
C PRO A 152 1.87 16.63 -5.88
N TRP A 153 2.95 16.87 -6.62
CA TRP A 153 3.56 15.88 -7.52
C TRP A 153 4.02 14.61 -6.78
N VAL A 154 4.47 14.75 -5.53
CA VAL A 154 4.86 13.61 -4.69
C VAL A 154 3.65 12.70 -4.47
N GLY A 155 2.52 13.26 -4.07
CA GLY A 155 1.28 12.51 -3.89
C GLY A 155 0.79 11.87 -5.19
N LEU A 156 0.93 12.56 -6.33
CA LEU A 156 0.57 11.98 -7.63
C LEU A 156 1.42 10.76 -7.97
N ILE A 157 2.74 10.81 -7.74
CA ILE A 157 3.61 9.65 -7.98
C ILE A 157 3.27 8.50 -7.03
N VAL A 158 3.01 8.77 -5.75
CA VAL A 158 2.56 7.76 -4.78
C VAL A 158 1.26 7.11 -5.24
N ALA A 159 0.26 7.91 -5.65
CA ALA A 159 -1.02 7.40 -6.12
C ALA A 159 -0.90 6.56 -7.40
N LEU A 160 -0.19 7.06 -8.40
CA LEU A 160 -0.02 6.40 -9.69
C LEU A 160 0.79 5.10 -9.53
N SER A 161 1.94 5.15 -8.85
CA SER A 161 2.78 3.96 -8.67
C SER A 161 2.02 2.83 -7.97
N TRP A 162 1.24 3.14 -6.93
CA TRP A 162 0.44 2.16 -6.22
C TRP A 162 -0.73 1.63 -7.06
N ALA A 163 -1.46 2.51 -7.76
CA ALA A 163 -2.59 2.10 -8.59
C ALA A 163 -2.14 1.22 -9.78
N PHE A 164 -1.04 1.59 -10.45
CA PHE A 164 -0.46 0.78 -11.53
C PHE A 164 0.17 -0.52 -11.02
N TYR A 165 0.77 -0.53 -9.83
CA TYR A 165 1.20 -1.76 -9.18
C TYR A 165 0.05 -2.76 -9.07
N ASN A 166 -1.08 -2.34 -8.52
CA ASN A 166 -2.26 -3.19 -8.36
C ASN A 166 -2.86 -3.61 -9.72
N LEU A 167 -2.83 -2.74 -10.72
CA LEU A 167 -3.22 -3.07 -12.09
C LEU A 167 -2.38 -4.21 -12.67
N VAL A 168 -1.06 -4.11 -12.56
CA VAL A 168 -0.13 -5.14 -13.07
C VAL A 168 -0.33 -6.45 -12.30
N ARG A 169 -0.45 -6.38 -10.98
CA ARG A 169 -0.68 -7.57 -10.13
C ARG A 169 -1.99 -8.28 -10.47
N LYS A 170 -3.07 -7.55 -10.75
CA LYS A 170 -4.34 -8.13 -11.16
C LYS A 170 -4.28 -8.76 -12.56
N LYS A 171 -3.41 -8.26 -13.43
CA LYS A 171 -3.30 -8.74 -14.83
C LYS A 171 -2.63 -10.10 -14.93
N ILE A 172 -1.76 -10.47 -13.99
CA ILE A 172 -1.00 -11.72 -14.02
C ILE A 172 -1.67 -12.79 -13.16
N ASN A 173 -1.63 -14.04 -13.62
CA ASN A 173 -2.15 -15.19 -12.89
C ASN A 173 -1.01 -15.91 -12.14
N VAL A 174 -0.53 -15.28 -11.08
CA VAL A 174 0.54 -15.78 -10.21
C VAL A 174 0.07 -15.70 -8.77
N ASP A 175 0.33 -16.76 -7.97
CA ASP A 175 0.02 -16.76 -6.54
C ASP A 175 0.55 -15.48 -5.88
N THR A 176 -0.26 -14.86 -5.03
CA THR A 176 0.06 -13.57 -4.41
C THR A 176 1.41 -13.59 -3.70
N ASP A 177 1.64 -14.58 -2.85
CA ASP A 177 2.87 -14.76 -2.07
C ASP A 177 4.11 -15.00 -2.97
N ILE A 178 3.96 -15.82 -4.00
CA ILE A 178 5.05 -16.09 -4.96
C ILE A 178 5.38 -14.84 -5.78
N GLY A 179 4.36 -14.09 -6.21
CA GLY A 179 4.59 -12.83 -6.91
C GLY A 179 5.33 -11.80 -6.04
N LEU A 180 4.90 -11.63 -4.77
CA LEU A 180 5.58 -10.76 -3.81
C LEU A 180 7.04 -11.21 -3.56
N LEU A 181 7.30 -12.54 -3.52
CA LEU A 181 8.66 -13.06 -3.41
C LEU A 181 9.52 -12.62 -4.61
N VAL A 182 9.03 -12.81 -5.83
CA VAL A 182 9.79 -12.46 -7.04
C VAL A 182 10.05 -10.95 -7.10
N GLU A 183 9.04 -10.12 -6.78
CA GLU A 183 9.16 -8.66 -6.69
C GLU A 183 10.24 -8.25 -5.66
N SER A 184 10.22 -8.84 -4.47
CA SER A 184 11.21 -8.54 -3.44
C SER A 184 12.61 -8.99 -3.80
N LEU A 185 12.75 -10.11 -4.51
CA LEU A 185 14.06 -10.60 -4.99
C LEU A 185 14.69 -9.67 -6.03
N TYR A 186 13.92 -8.94 -6.83
CA TYR A 186 14.48 -7.90 -7.72
C TYR A 186 15.06 -6.72 -6.94
N ILE A 187 14.48 -6.37 -5.80
CA ILE A 187 14.92 -5.23 -4.97
C ILE A 187 16.04 -5.64 -4.01
N PHE A 188 16.05 -6.90 -3.57
CA PHE A 188 16.94 -7.43 -2.54
C PHE A 188 18.44 -7.14 -2.76
N PRO A 189 19.04 -7.35 -3.97
CA PRO A 189 20.46 -7.07 -4.18
C PRO A 189 20.83 -5.59 -3.95
N PHE A 190 19.94 -4.69 -4.35
CA PHE A 190 20.13 -3.24 -4.16
C PHE A 190 20.01 -2.86 -2.68
N ALA A 191 19.03 -3.41 -1.97
CA ALA A 191 18.87 -3.21 -0.55
C ALA A 191 20.09 -3.74 0.23
N LEU A 192 20.62 -4.91 -0.17
CA LEU A 192 21.82 -5.48 0.43
C LEU A 192 23.05 -4.61 0.20
N ALA A 193 23.22 -4.07 -1.01
CA ALA A 193 24.33 -3.16 -1.32
C ALA A 193 24.25 -1.87 -0.49
N VAL A 194 23.05 -1.27 -0.37
CA VAL A 194 22.85 -0.06 0.45
C VAL A 194 23.07 -0.36 1.93
N PHE A 195 22.61 -1.51 2.43
CA PHE A 195 22.87 -1.95 3.80
C PHE A 195 24.38 -2.07 4.08
N TYR A 196 25.11 -2.71 3.17
CA TYR A 196 26.58 -2.82 3.26
C TYR A 196 27.25 -1.44 3.31
N LEU A 197 26.81 -0.47 2.50
CA LEU A 197 27.36 0.90 2.50
C LEU A 197 27.06 1.64 3.81
N ILE A 198 25.89 1.46 4.40
CA ILE A 198 25.52 2.03 5.70
C ILE A 198 26.37 1.40 6.82
N ALA A 199 26.44 0.08 6.85
CA ALA A 199 27.18 -0.67 7.85
C ALA A 199 28.70 -0.41 7.79
N SER A 200 29.26 -0.28 6.57
CA SER A 200 30.70 0.04 6.40
C SER A 200 31.11 1.43 6.89
N LYS A 201 30.14 2.31 7.16
CA LYS A 201 30.35 3.65 7.71
C LYS A 201 29.93 3.79 9.17
N ASP A 202 29.62 2.68 9.84
CA ASP A 202 29.06 2.64 11.20
C ASP A 202 27.83 3.53 11.39
N LEU A 203 26.99 3.63 10.35
CA LEU A 203 25.75 4.42 10.34
C LEU A 203 24.50 3.56 10.52
N ASN A 204 24.64 2.28 10.89
CA ASN A 204 23.53 1.35 11.07
C ASN A 204 23.16 1.23 12.55
N ASP A 205 21.86 1.22 12.80
CA ASP A 205 21.27 0.95 14.12
C ASP A 205 21.06 -0.56 14.39
N PHE A 206 21.15 -1.38 13.34
CA PHE A 206 21.03 -2.83 13.46
C PHE A 206 22.32 -3.44 14.00
N SER A 207 22.33 -3.81 15.28
CA SER A 207 23.49 -4.35 15.96
C SER A 207 23.11 -5.40 17.02
N LEU A 208 24.10 -6.21 17.44
CA LEU A 208 23.93 -7.14 18.56
C LEU A 208 23.97 -6.42 19.92
N ASP A 209 24.47 -5.20 19.98
CA ASP A 209 24.55 -4.39 21.20
C ASP A 209 23.18 -3.89 21.64
N ASN A 210 22.24 -3.75 20.68
CA ASN A 210 20.86 -3.39 20.96
C ASN A 210 19.88 -4.43 20.34
N PRO A 211 19.75 -5.61 20.95
CA PRO A 211 18.94 -6.70 20.40
C PRO A 211 17.45 -6.35 20.33
N GLY A 212 16.96 -5.50 21.23
CA GLY A 212 15.57 -5.03 21.20
C GLY A 212 15.27 -4.22 19.93
N LEU A 213 16.13 -3.26 19.60
CA LEU A 213 15.99 -2.46 18.39
C LEU A 213 16.13 -3.31 17.12
N SER A 214 17.13 -4.20 17.10
CA SER A 214 17.32 -5.12 15.98
C SER A 214 16.10 -6.01 15.75
N LEU A 215 15.41 -6.46 16.80
CA LEU A 215 14.15 -7.20 16.69
C LEU A 215 13.04 -6.33 16.07
N PHE A 216 12.93 -5.05 16.45
CA PHE A 216 12.00 -4.13 15.82
C PHE A 216 12.28 -3.95 14.31
N LEU A 217 13.55 -3.87 13.92
CA LEU A 217 13.94 -3.78 12.51
C LEU A 217 13.60 -5.06 11.73
N LEU A 218 13.73 -6.24 12.36
CA LEU A 218 13.26 -7.52 11.79
C LEU A 218 11.74 -7.50 11.50
N LEU A 219 10.96 -6.87 12.37
CA LEU A 219 9.50 -6.75 12.17
C LEU A 219 9.11 -5.93 10.96
N ALA A 220 10.03 -5.15 10.35
CA ALA A 220 9.77 -4.42 9.11
C ALA A 220 9.29 -5.34 7.96
N GLY A 221 9.75 -6.61 7.93
CA GLY A 221 9.28 -7.63 6.99
C GLY A 221 7.78 -7.93 7.16
N PRO A 222 7.35 -8.48 8.31
CA PRO A 222 5.93 -8.73 8.60
C PRO A 222 5.05 -7.49 8.43
N MET A 223 5.50 -6.32 8.89
CA MET A 223 4.76 -5.05 8.75
C MET A 223 4.53 -4.65 7.30
N THR A 224 5.36 -5.13 6.39
CA THR A 224 5.22 -4.90 4.94
C THR A 224 4.46 -6.03 4.27
N VAL A 225 4.83 -7.29 4.52
CA VAL A 225 4.28 -8.46 3.79
C VAL A 225 2.82 -8.70 4.12
N ILE A 226 2.44 -8.66 5.41
CA ILE A 226 1.08 -9.01 5.82
C ILE A 226 0.03 -8.11 5.15
N PRO A 227 0.07 -6.77 5.30
CA PRO A 227 -0.94 -5.92 4.69
C PRO A 227 -0.88 -5.94 3.16
N LEU A 228 0.32 -6.03 2.57
CA LEU A 228 0.50 -6.09 1.13
C LEU A 228 -0.13 -7.37 0.55
N PHE A 229 0.11 -8.52 1.19
CA PHE A 229 -0.52 -9.78 0.80
C PHE A 229 -2.04 -9.71 0.90
N LEU A 230 -2.57 -9.22 2.02
CA LEU A 230 -4.01 -9.10 2.25
C LEU A 230 -4.66 -8.19 1.20
N TYR A 231 -4.06 -7.04 0.93
CA TYR A 231 -4.59 -6.08 -0.02
C TYR A 231 -4.54 -6.60 -1.46
N VAL A 232 -3.38 -7.10 -1.93
CA VAL A 232 -3.23 -7.64 -3.29
C VAL A 232 -4.17 -8.83 -3.50
N ARG A 233 -4.31 -9.70 -2.50
CA ARG A 233 -5.30 -10.79 -2.57
C ARG A 233 -6.73 -10.28 -2.67
N GLY A 234 -7.05 -9.19 -1.98
CA GLY A 234 -8.32 -8.48 -2.15
C GLY A 234 -8.52 -7.99 -3.58
N VAL A 235 -7.52 -7.34 -4.18
CA VAL A 235 -7.56 -6.87 -5.58
C VAL A 235 -7.87 -8.01 -6.56
N GLU A 236 -7.25 -9.17 -6.36
CA GLU A 236 -7.50 -10.36 -7.19
C GLU A 236 -8.96 -10.86 -7.06
N LEU A 237 -9.54 -10.76 -5.86
CA LEU A 237 -10.87 -11.29 -5.56
C LEU A 237 -12.02 -10.38 -5.98
N ILE A 238 -11.93 -9.07 -5.67
CA ILE A 238 -13.05 -8.12 -5.81
C ILE A 238 -12.78 -6.94 -6.76
N GLY A 239 -11.59 -6.88 -7.34
CA GLY A 239 -11.25 -5.88 -8.34
C GLY A 239 -10.63 -4.60 -7.80
N LEU A 240 -10.18 -3.73 -8.73
CA LEU A 240 -9.46 -2.50 -8.41
C LEU A 240 -10.40 -1.44 -7.82
N GLY A 241 -11.61 -1.32 -8.34
CA GLY A 241 -12.56 -0.31 -7.89
C GLY A 241 -13.00 -0.53 -6.45
N ALA A 242 -13.43 -1.76 -6.12
CA ALA A 242 -13.85 -2.10 -4.75
C ALA A 242 -12.72 -1.94 -3.74
N THR A 243 -11.54 -2.48 -4.04
CA THR A 243 -10.39 -2.39 -3.14
C THR A 243 -9.90 -0.95 -2.98
N GLY A 244 -9.92 -0.16 -4.06
CA GLY A 244 -9.63 1.26 -4.01
C GLY A 244 -10.56 1.99 -3.03
N MET A 245 -11.88 1.77 -3.13
CA MET A 245 -12.86 2.40 -2.24
C MET A 245 -12.68 1.97 -0.77
N ILE A 246 -12.39 0.70 -0.51
CA ILE A 246 -12.15 0.19 0.85
C ILE A 246 -10.86 0.80 1.44
N PHE A 247 -9.90 1.15 0.62
CA PHE A 247 -8.63 1.72 1.08
C PHE A 247 -8.79 3.01 1.89
N TYR A 248 -9.92 3.72 1.77
CA TYR A 248 -10.20 4.89 2.61
C TYR A 248 -10.24 4.60 4.12
N ILE A 249 -10.27 3.33 4.53
CA ILE A 249 -10.02 2.91 5.92
C ILE A 249 -8.66 3.45 6.40
N THR A 250 -7.61 3.33 5.58
CA THR A 250 -6.25 3.74 5.94
C THR A 250 -6.15 5.21 6.34
N PRO A 251 -6.47 6.21 5.47
CA PRO A 251 -6.36 7.61 5.85
C PRO A 251 -7.37 8.01 6.94
N THR A 252 -8.51 7.32 7.06
CA THR A 252 -9.46 7.57 8.15
C THR A 252 -8.88 7.18 9.51
N LEU A 253 -8.26 6.01 9.61
CA LEU A 253 -7.59 5.58 10.85
C LEU A 253 -6.39 6.48 11.18
N GLN A 254 -5.62 6.88 10.18
CA GLN A 254 -4.52 7.83 10.37
C GLN A 254 -5.02 9.17 10.94
N PHE A 255 -6.15 9.69 10.44
CA PHE A 255 -6.77 10.90 10.99
C PHE A 255 -7.22 10.71 12.45
N ILE A 256 -7.84 9.57 12.77
CA ILE A 256 -8.29 9.26 14.14
C ILE A 256 -7.08 9.15 15.09
N LEU A 257 -6.02 8.45 14.68
CA LEU A 257 -4.80 8.32 15.48
C LEU A 257 -4.12 9.69 15.65
N GLY A 258 -4.01 10.49 14.59
CA GLY A 258 -3.44 11.83 14.64
C GLY A 258 -4.11 12.69 15.72
N TYR A 259 -5.45 12.68 15.73
CA TYR A 259 -6.20 13.46 16.70
C TYR A 259 -6.11 12.90 18.14
N PHE A 260 -6.37 11.60 18.34
CA PHE A 260 -6.49 11.04 19.68
C PHE A 260 -5.15 10.67 20.36
N PHE A 261 -4.12 10.31 19.58
CA PHE A 261 -2.86 9.82 20.12
C PHE A 261 -1.68 10.75 19.89
N TYR A 262 -1.70 11.54 18.79
CA TYR A 262 -0.59 12.45 18.47
C TYR A 262 -0.92 13.92 18.74
N ASN A 263 -2.09 14.22 19.36
CA ASN A 263 -2.53 15.56 19.68
C ASN A 263 -2.51 16.55 18.49
N GLU A 264 -2.74 16.03 17.25
CA GLU A 264 -2.90 16.89 16.09
C GLU A 264 -4.14 17.76 16.21
N GLU A 265 -4.10 18.98 15.68
CA GLU A 265 -5.24 19.88 15.69
C GLU A 265 -6.46 19.25 14.98
N PHE A 266 -7.62 19.34 15.63
CA PHE A 266 -8.87 18.87 15.07
C PHE A 266 -9.25 19.69 13.83
N SER A 267 -9.46 18.99 12.71
CA SER A 267 -9.91 19.60 11.46
C SER A 267 -11.34 19.19 11.12
N LEU A 268 -12.28 20.10 11.33
CA LEU A 268 -13.68 19.90 10.95
C LEU A 268 -13.82 19.61 9.45
N ILE A 269 -12.98 20.24 8.62
CA ILE A 269 -12.95 20.05 7.17
C ILE A 269 -12.60 18.60 6.82
N LYS A 270 -11.54 18.05 7.44
CA LYS A 270 -11.16 16.65 7.28
C LYS A 270 -12.29 15.72 7.72
N LEU A 271 -12.90 15.98 8.88
CA LEU A 271 -14.00 15.17 9.40
C LEU A 271 -15.20 15.13 8.43
N VAL A 272 -15.67 16.30 7.97
CA VAL A 272 -16.79 16.39 7.01
C VAL A 272 -16.44 15.68 5.71
N SER A 273 -15.22 15.86 5.21
CA SER A 273 -14.74 15.17 4.01
C SER A 273 -14.74 13.66 4.17
N PHE A 274 -14.29 13.14 5.30
CA PHE A 274 -14.34 11.69 5.58
C PHE A 274 -15.78 11.17 5.66
N ILE A 275 -16.70 11.91 6.26
CA ILE A 275 -18.12 11.53 6.31
C ILE A 275 -18.67 11.39 4.87
N ILE A 276 -18.40 12.36 4.00
CA ILE A 276 -18.84 12.33 2.60
C ILE A 276 -18.20 11.14 1.86
N ILE A 277 -16.90 10.90 2.06
CA ILE A 277 -16.19 9.75 1.49
C ILE A 277 -16.83 8.44 1.95
N TRP A 278 -17.14 8.29 3.23
CA TRP A 278 -17.75 7.06 3.74
C TRP A 278 -19.16 6.83 3.21
N ILE A 279 -19.97 7.88 3.05
CA ILE A 279 -21.27 7.78 2.37
C ILE A 279 -21.06 7.26 0.93
N ALA A 280 -20.11 7.81 0.21
CA ALA A 280 -19.78 7.37 -1.15
C ALA A 280 -19.31 5.91 -1.19
N VAL A 281 -18.43 5.50 -0.26
CA VAL A 281 -17.95 4.12 -0.15
C VAL A 281 -19.11 3.15 0.09
N ILE A 282 -20.01 3.47 1.01
CA ILE A 282 -21.19 2.65 1.31
C ILE A 282 -22.08 2.49 0.07
N ILE A 283 -22.37 3.59 -0.64
CA ILE A 283 -23.17 3.56 -1.88
C ILE A 283 -22.50 2.66 -2.93
N TYR A 284 -21.19 2.82 -3.13
CA TYR A 284 -20.43 2.06 -4.11
C TYR A 284 -20.42 0.55 -3.78
N LEU A 285 -20.09 0.19 -2.54
CA LEU A 285 -19.98 -1.21 -2.12
C LEU A 285 -21.33 -1.91 -2.05
N LYS A 286 -22.39 -1.19 -1.61
CA LYS A 286 -23.76 -1.71 -1.61
C LYS A 286 -24.21 -2.04 -3.02
N ASP A 287 -24.04 -1.12 -3.97
CA ASP A 287 -24.39 -1.37 -5.36
C ASP A 287 -23.57 -2.53 -5.96
N LEU A 288 -22.28 -2.61 -5.65
CA LEU A 288 -21.45 -3.71 -6.09
C LEU A 288 -21.92 -5.07 -5.55
N TYR A 289 -22.34 -5.10 -4.29
CA TYR A 289 -22.89 -6.31 -3.64
C TYR A 289 -24.22 -6.77 -4.24
N GLU A 290 -25.11 -5.78 -4.56
CA GLU A 290 -26.42 -6.06 -5.15
C GLU A 290 -26.34 -6.50 -6.64
N THR A 291 -25.27 -6.08 -7.34
CA THR A 291 -25.13 -6.34 -8.80
C THR A 291 -24.23 -7.55 -9.12
N ASN A 292 -23.57 -8.16 -8.14
CA ASN A 292 -22.76 -9.37 -8.25
C ASN A 292 -23.45 -10.57 -7.63
#